data_b0027c113e91f13dc416a9376537bbe4
#
_entry.id   b0027c113e91f13dc416a9376537bbe4
#
_cell.length_a   1.000
_cell.length_b   1.000
_cell.length_c   1.000
_cell.angle_alpha   90.00
_cell.angle_beta   90.00
_cell.angle_gamma   90.00
#
_symmetry.space_group_name_H-M   'P 1'
#
loop_
_entity.id
_entity.type
_entity.pdbx_description
1 polymer ?
#
loop_
_entity_poly.entity_id
_entity_poly.type
_entity_poly.pdbx_seq_one_letter_code
_entity_poly.pdbx_strand_id
1 'polypeptide(L)'
;MTHLAKLKADLAEQLHGSLRRAVAAGEVPPVEAVEVIWESPADPAFGDLATPLAFALARSLRRKPRDLAELLRRGLRLDPHGVERVDVAGAGYLNFFLTKTFWQQVVPEILTAGTQYGRSQAGAGTRAQVEFVSANPTGPLHVGHGRGAAVGDALANLLSAVGCAVEREFYINDAGTQIEMLARSVLARYQQSFGVEAALPEGGYHGEYIRELAARLREGYGEKFLALPEQESLPVIGEFATRLMLEEIKSDLERFGIRFDSWFSEKALLDRWGVPERARLVPVVRELFGTHVYEEDGAVWLRTSSFGDDKDRVLIRATGEPTYFLSDCLYHRDKLERGFDRLIDVWGADHHGYIPRVKAAIKALGGPANALHVVVVQMVTVLQGGAPVPMSKRSGEFVTLAEVIQEVGTDAARFIFLTRRSDSPLDFDLEVAKAQSMENPVYYVQYAHARLSSVLREAEKAGVAGPYLDGPVTLLEQPEEVALLKQLALYPEVVETAAFTYEPHRLPTYLQTLAKELHSYYNQYRILTQDGPLSRARLALVSAIRTVLANALSLLGVAAPERM
;
A
#
# COMPACT_ATOMS: atom_id res chain seq x y z
N MET A 1 1.70 9.73 20.64
CA MET A 1 0.77 8.64 21.08
C MET A 1 -0.57 9.28 21.37
N THR A 2 -1.64 8.79 20.75
CA THR A 2 -3.02 9.29 20.93
C THR A 2 -3.55 8.97 22.32
N HIS A 3 -4.60 9.69 22.77
CA HIS A 3 -5.18 9.43 24.09
C HIS A 3 -5.80 8.03 24.16
N LEU A 4 -6.36 7.48 23.06
CA LEU A 4 -6.84 6.09 22.99
C LEU A 4 -5.67 5.10 23.14
N ALA A 5 -4.56 5.32 22.47
CA ALA A 5 -3.39 4.45 22.58
C ALA A 5 -2.77 4.52 24.00
N LYS A 6 -2.78 5.70 24.63
CA LYS A 6 -2.36 5.86 26.05
C LYS A 6 -3.27 5.07 26.98
N LEU A 7 -4.59 5.17 26.81
CA LEU A 7 -5.54 4.41 27.61
C LEU A 7 -5.34 2.91 27.46
N LYS A 8 -5.20 2.41 26.23
CA LYS A 8 -4.94 0.98 25.96
C LYS A 8 -3.65 0.50 26.63
N ALA A 9 -2.58 1.30 26.57
CA ALA A 9 -1.32 0.99 27.23
C ALA A 9 -1.46 0.95 28.76
N ASP A 10 -2.15 1.93 29.35
CA ASP A 10 -2.41 1.98 30.80
C ASP A 10 -3.26 0.78 31.26
N LEU A 11 -4.33 0.48 30.55
CA LEU A 11 -5.17 -0.67 30.87
C LEU A 11 -4.41 -2.00 30.73
N ALA A 12 -3.54 -2.14 29.73
CA ALA A 12 -2.68 -3.33 29.59
C ALA A 12 -1.73 -3.46 30.77
N GLU A 13 -1.08 -2.38 31.21
CA GLU A 13 -0.21 -2.40 32.38
C GLU A 13 -0.99 -2.72 33.67
N GLN A 14 -2.20 -2.20 33.82
CA GLN A 14 -3.07 -2.53 34.95
C GLN A 14 -3.50 -4.00 34.95
N LEU A 15 -3.82 -4.61 33.80
CA LEU A 15 -4.12 -6.01 33.66
C LEU A 15 -2.91 -6.89 34.04
N HIS A 16 -1.73 -6.55 33.56
CA HIS A 16 -0.48 -7.22 33.95
C HIS A 16 -0.18 -7.02 35.44
N GLY A 17 -0.41 -5.82 35.97
CA GLY A 17 -0.30 -5.52 37.41
C GLY A 17 -1.26 -6.34 38.25
N SER A 18 -2.50 -6.54 37.80
CA SER A 18 -3.47 -7.42 38.45
C SER A 18 -2.98 -8.88 38.49
N LEU A 19 -2.46 -9.36 37.35
CA LEU A 19 -1.90 -10.72 37.25
C LEU A 19 -0.70 -10.91 38.19
N ARG A 20 0.25 -9.95 38.20
CA ARG A 20 1.42 -9.99 39.11
C ARG A 20 1.00 -10.02 40.60
N ARG A 21 -0.03 -9.25 40.98
CA ARG A 21 -0.56 -9.27 42.37
C ARG A 21 -1.17 -10.62 42.71
N ALA A 22 -1.91 -11.23 41.79
CA ALA A 22 -2.51 -12.56 42.00
C ALA A 22 -1.44 -13.66 42.12
N VAL A 23 -0.33 -13.55 41.37
CA VAL A 23 0.83 -14.45 41.52
C VAL A 23 1.49 -14.26 42.90
N ALA A 24 1.73 -13.02 43.31
CA ALA A 24 2.32 -12.71 44.61
C ALA A 24 1.45 -13.17 45.81
N ALA A 25 0.14 -13.13 45.64
CA ALA A 25 -0.81 -13.62 46.63
C ALA A 25 -0.98 -15.16 46.62
N GLY A 26 -0.33 -15.88 45.69
CA GLY A 26 -0.45 -17.33 45.55
C GLY A 26 -1.80 -17.79 44.96
N GLU A 27 -2.59 -16.87 44.40
CA GLU A 27 -3.89 -17.19 43.79
C GLU A 27 -3.70 -17.90 42.43
N VAL A 28 -2.64 -17.62 41.71
CA VAL A 28 -2.24 -18.28 40.45
C VAL A 28 -0.74 -18.53 40.43
N PRO A 29 -0.26 -19.58 39.71
CA PRO A 29 1.17 -19.83 39.57
C PRO A 29 1.85 -18.73 38.73
N PRO A 30 3.18 -18.59 38.84
CA PRO A 30 3.95 -17.70 37.96
C PRO A 30 3.72 -18.04 36.49
N VAL A 31 3.56 -17.00 35.66
CA VAL A 31 3.34 -17.11 34.21
C VAL A 31 4.06 -15.97 33.52
N GLU A 32 4.55 -16.23 32.32
CA GLU A 32 5.12 -15.18 31.46
C GLU A 32 4.03 -14.16 31.05
N ALA A 33 4.46 -12.92 30.89
CA ALA A 33 3.57 -11.86 30.40
C ALA A 33 3.11 -12.17 28.98
N VAL A 34 1.80 -12.14 28.77
CA VAL A 34 1.17 -12.31 27.45
C VAL A 34 0.76 -10.92 26.97
N GLU A 35 1.01 -10.62 25.69
CA GLU A 35 0.58 -9.37 25.08
C GLU A 35 -0.94 -9.19 25.19
N VAL A 36 -1.37 -7.98 25.53
CA VAL A 36 -2.80 -7.64 25.61
C VAL A 36 -3.26 -7.22 24.21
N ILE A 37 -4.02 -8.10 23.57
CA ILE A 37 -4.67 -7.82 22.29
C ILE A 37 -5.97 -7.08 22.56
N TRP A 38 -6.18 -5.97 21.85
CA TRP A 38 -7.40 -5.18 21.91
C TRP A 38 -8.27 -5.40 20.69
N GLU A 39 -9.56 -5.63 20.92
CA GLU A 39 -10.60 -5.78 19.91
C GLU A 39 -11.64 -4.67 20.08
N SER A 40 -12.24 -4.22 18.98
CA SER A 40 -13.42 -3.33 19.01
C SER A 40 -14.65 -4.16 18.72
N PRO A 41 -15.54 -4.39 19.70
CA PRO A 41 -16.76 -5.15 19.49
C PRO A 41 -17.64 -4.52 18.42
N ALA A 42 -18.20 -5.34 17.53
CA ALA A 42 -19.13 -4.87 16.51
C ALA A 42 -20.48 -4.44 17.08
N ASP A 43 -20.92 -5.08 18.17
CA ASP A 43 -22.15 -4.74 18.89
C ASP A 43 -21.80 -3.85 20.10
N PRO A 44 -22.30 -2.61 20.16
CA PRO A 44 -22.08 -1.68 21.28
C PRO A 44 -22.49 -2.22 22.65
N ALA A 45 -23.37 -3.23 22.70
CA ALA A 45 -23.73 -3.91 23.95
C ALA A 45 -22.55 -4.61 24.63
N PHE A 46 -21.49 -4.89 23.88
CA PHE A 46 -20.25 -5.48 24.38
C PHE A 46 -19.14 -4.45 24.66
N GLY A 47 -19.49 -3.16 24.71
CA GLY A 47 -18.57 -2.08 25.06
C GLY A 47 -17.78 -1.52 23.87
N ASP A 48 -16.76 -0.73 24.20
CA ASP A 48 -15.94 0.00 23.23
C ASP A 48 -14.64 -0.73 22.91
N LEU A 49 -14.06 -1.40 23.92
CA LEU A 49 -12.86 -2.21 23.80
C LEU A 49 -13.10 -3.57 24.47
N ALA A 50 -12.52 -4.61 23.91
CA ALA A 50 -12.52 -5.94 24.49
C ALA A 50 -11.12 -6.54 24.44
N THR A 51 -10.82 -7.45 25.39
CA THR A 51 -9.60 -8.26 25.32
C THR A 51 -9.87 -9.72 25.66
N PRO A 52 -9.34 -10.66 24.85
CA PRO A 52 -9.37 -12.09 25.13
C PRO A 52 -8.22 -12.55 26.04
N LEU A 53 -7.52 -11.67 26.77
CA LEU A 53 -6.34 -11.98 27.58
C LEU A 53 -6.55 -13.20 28.50
N ALA A 54 -7.74 -13.32 29.12
CA ALA A 54 -8.03 -14.43 30.01
C ALA A 54 -8.02 -15.80 29.30
N PHE A 55 -8.38 -15.86 28.01
CA PHE A 55 -8.28 -17.10 27.21
C PHE A 55 -6.82 -17.46 26.92
N ALA A 56 -5.99 -16.48 26.61
CA ALA A 56 -4.56 -16.71 26.37
C ALA A 56 -3.85 -17.26 27.62
N LEU A 57 -4.25 -16.81 28.81
CA LEU A 57 -3.71 -17.24 30.10
C LEU A 57 -4.28 -18.57 30.60
N ALA A 58 -5.47 -18.97 30.15
CA ALA A 58 -6.25 -20.09 30.71
C ALA A 58 -5.50 -21.43 30.70
N ARG A 59 -4.80 -21.71 29.58
CA ARG A 59 -4.04 -22.95 29.40
C ARG A 59 -2.84 -23.05 30.37
N SER A 60 -2.07 -21.98 30.44
CA SER A 60 -0.85 -21.90 31.27
C SER A 60 -1.19 -21.95 32.75
N LEU A 61 -2.25 -21.25 33.17
CA LEU A 61 -2.71 -21.17 34.56
C LEU A 61 -3.65 -22.30 34.99
N ARG A 62 -4.07 -23.18 34.05
CA ARG A 62 -5.01 -24.30 34.28
C ARG A 62 -6.30 -23.86 35.00
N ARG A 63 -6.84 -22.70 34.60
CA ARG A 63 -8.07 -22.12 35.13
C ARG A 63 -9.08 -21.82 34.02
N LYS A 64 -10.36 -21.71 34.39
CA LYS A 64 -11.39 -21.27 33.45
C LYS A 64 -11.14 -19.81 33.04
N PRO A 65 -11.25 -19.44 31.75
CA PRO A 65 -11.04 -18.07 31.33
C PRO A 65 -11.92 -17.05 32.05
N ARG A 66 -13.18 -17.39 32.35
CA ARG A 66 -14.10 -16.53 33.10
C ARG A 66 -13.60 -16.20 34.51
N ASP A 67 -13.06 -17.19 35.21
CA ASP A 67 -12.52 -16.98 36.58
C ASP A 67 -11.29 -16.11 36.55
N LEU A 68 -10.46 -16.26 35.52
CA LEU A 68 -9.29 -15.38 35.28
C LEU A 68 -9.70 -13.96 34.89
N ALA A 69 -10.72 -13.80 34.06
CA ALA A 69 -11.25 -12.49 33.70
C ALA A 69 -11.77 -11.73 34.95
N GLU A 70 -12.50 -12.44 35.84
CA GLU A 70 -12.97 -11.86 37.11
C GLU A 70 -11.79 -11.48 38.03
N LEU A 71 -10.76 -12.34 38.10
CA LEU A 71 -9.54 -12.05 38.86
C LEU A 71 -8.84 -10.80 38.32
N LEU A 72 -8.64 -10.70 37.02
CA LEU A 72 -8.02 -9.55 36.38
C LEU A 72 -8.85 -8.28 36.60
N ARG A 73 -10.17 -8.34 36.43
CA ARG A 73 -11.09 -7.22 36.63
C ARG A 73 -11.03 -6.64 38.03
N ARG A 74 -10.99 -7.51 39.09
CA ARG A 74 -10.89 -7.03 40.49
C ARG A 74 -9.65 -6.21 40.80
N GLY A 75 -8.58 -6.43 40.04
CA GLY A 75 -7.33 -5.73 40.22
C GLY A 75 -7.22 -4.40 39.46
N LEU A 76 -8.19 -4.04 38.64
CA LEU A 76 -8.17 -2.78 37.90
C LEU A 76 -8.45 -1.58 38.80
N ARG A 77 -7.74 -0.48 38.53
CA ARG A 77 -7.98 0.83 39.14
C ARG A 77 -8.39 1.77 38.02
N LEU A 78 -9.68 1.85 37.75
CA LEU A 78 -10.23 2.61 36.64
C LEU A 78 -10.24 4.10 36.94
N ASP A 79 -9.82 4.90 35.95
CA ASP A 79 -10.11 6.33 35.95
C ASP A 79 -11.58 6.54 35.53
N PRO A 80 -12.43 7.11 36.40
CA PRO A 80 -13.85 7.31 36.11
C PRO A 80 -14.08 8.33 34.99
N HIS A 81 -13.09 9.13 34.60
CA HIS A 81 -13.17 10.04 33.47
C HIS A 81 -12.90 9.32 32.14
N GLY A 82 -12.18 8.20 32.17
CA GLY A 82 -11.84 7.42 30.97
C GLY A 82 -12.74 6.21 30.77
N VAL A 83 -12.89 5.38 31.83
CA VAL A 83 -13.61 4.11 31.78
C VAL A 83 -14.82 4.14 32.70
N GLU A 84 -16.00 3.98 32.14
CA GLU A 84 -17.25 3.93 32.88
C GLU A 84 -17.40 2.63 33.68
N ARG A 85 -17.16 1.48 33.03
CA ARG A 85 -17.22 0.15 33.66
C ARG A 85 -16.47 -0.90 32.86
N VAL A 86 -16.20 -2.03 33.50
CA VAL A 86 -15.63 -3.24 32.88
C VAL A 86 -16.49 -4.45 33.23
N ASP A 87 -16.98 -5.13 32.20
CA ASP A 87 -17.80 -6.31 32.32
C ASP A 87 -17.04 -7.57 31.87
N VAL A 88 -17.32 -8.69 32.53
CA VAL A 88 -16.86 -10.03 32.09
C VAL A 88 -17.95 -10.67 31.26
N ALA A 89 -17.72 -10.79 29.95
CA ALA A 89 -18.71 -11.30 29.02
C ALA A 89 -18.37 -12.73 28.54
N GLY A 90 -19.40 -13.49 28.23
CA GLY A 90 -19.26 -14.84 27.68
C GLY A 90 -18.38 -15.75 28.54
N ALA A 91 -17.46 -16.44 27.91
CA ALA A 91 -16.58 -17.41 28.57
C ALA A 91 -15.30 -16.75 29.17
N GLY A 92 -15.13 -15.43 29.10
CA GLY A 92 -13.97 -14.75 29.71
C GLY A 92 -13.42 -13.55 28.95
N TYR A 93 -14.20 -12.87 28.13
CA TYR A 93 -13.84 -11.56 27.59
C TYR A 93 -13.92 -10.49 28.68
N LEU A 94 -12.98 -9.55 28.67
CA LEU A 94 -13.05 -8.31 29.44
C LEU A 94 -13.49 -7.19 28.49
N ASN A 95 -14.69 -6.66 28.73
CA ASN A 95 -15.31 -5.62 27.92
C ASN A 95 -15.29 -4.29 28.68
N PHE A 96 -14.69 -3.27 28.08
CA PHE A 96 -14.52 -1.94 28.64
C PHE A 96 -15.49 -0.98 27.97
N PHE A 97 -16.22 -0.22 28.77
CA PHE A 97 -17.12 0.83 28.34
C PHE A 97 -16.47 2.17 28.68
N LEU A 98 -16.23 2.99 27.66
CA LEU A 98 -15.56 4.25 27.82
C LEU A 98 -16.59 5.38 27.98
N THR A 99 -16.22 6.41 28.71
CA THR A 99 -17.10 7.56 28.95
C THR A 99 -17.26 8.41 27.70
N LYS A 100 -18.38 9.14 27.58
CA LYS A 100 -18.54 10.14 26.52
C LYS A 100 -17.42 11.19 26.57
N THR A 101 -17.06 11.62 27.76
CA THR A 101 -16.00 12.61 27.99
C THR A 101 -14.67 12.14 27.40
N PHE A 102 -14.36 10.84 27.52
CA PHE A 102 -13.17 10.27 26.90
C PHE A 102 -13.19 10.46 25.38
N TRP A 103 -14.28 10.10 24.72
CA TRP A 103 -14.40 10.22 23.27
C TRP A 103 -14.38 11.66 22.79
N GLN A 104 -14.95 12.59 23.55
CA GLN A 104 -14.98 14.03 23.22
C GLN A 104 -13.56 14.64 23.17
N GLN A 105 -12.57 14.09 23.89
CA GLN A 105 -11.19 14.56 23.86
C GLN A 105 -10.48 14.35 22.52
N VAL A 106 -11.00 13.50 21.63
CA VAL A 106 -10.42 13.30 20.30
C VAL A 106 -10.47 14.58 19.44
N VAL A 107 -11.49 15.42 19.61
CA VAL A 107 -11.64 16.63 18.81
C VAL A 107 -10.50 17.63 19.04
N PRO A 108 -10.22 18.11 20.27
CA PRO A 108 -9.07 18.99 20.50
C PRO A 108 -7.73 18.31 20.16
N GLU A 109 -7.60 16.99 20.30
CA GLU A 109 -6.41 16.25 19.87
C GLU A 109 -6.20 16.38 18.35
N ILE A 110 -7.23 16.14 17.55
CA ILE A 110 -7.18 16.28 16.09
C ILE A 110 -6.88 17.69 15.66
N LEU A 111 -7.59 18.66 16.22
CA LEU A 111 -7.43 20.07 15.85
C LEU A 111 -6.03 20.61 16.21
N THR A 112 -5.43 20.10 17.29
CA THR A 112 -4.06 20.44 17.69
C THR A 112 -3.02 19.76 16.78
N ALA A 113 -3.21 18.48 16.46
CA ALA A 113 -2.28 17.72 15.63
C ALA A 113 -2.37 18.10 14.14
N GLY A 114 -3.55 18.53 13.66
CA GLY A 114 -3.79 18.92 12.28
C GLY A 114 -3.39 17.81 11.30
N THR A 115 -2.50 18.13 10.35
CA THR A 115 -2.01 17.18 9.34
C THR A 115 -1.14 16.04 9.92
N GLN A 116 -0.74 16.14 11.17
CA GLN A 116 0.03 15.10 11.86
C GLN A 116 -0.86 14.05 12.55
N TYR A 117 -2.18 14.30 12.67
CA TYR A 117 -3.07 13.31 13.24
C TYR A 117 -3.17 12.06 12.36
N GLY A 118 -2.99 10.90 12.95
CA GLY A 118 -2.88 9.61 12.27
C GLY A 118 -1.44 9.19 11.96
N ARG A 119 -0.45 10.09 12.13
CA ARG A 119 0.97 9.74 11.99
C ARG A 119 1.54 9.25 13.32
N SER A 120 2.51 8.34 13.24
CA SER A 120 3.20 7.79 14.43
C SER A 120 4.70 7.61 14.20
N GLN A 121 5.38 7.12 15.22
CA GLN A 121 6.79 6.76 15.17
C GLN A 121 7.01 5.25 15.42
N ALA A 122 5.96 4.44 15.21
CA ALA A 122 6.02 3.00 15.44
C ALA A 122 7.04 2.27 14.53
N GLY A 123 7.31 2.84 13.35
CA GLY A 123 8.32 2.36 12.41
C GLY A 123 9.65 3.11 12.45
N ALA A 124 9.86 3.99 13.46
CA ALA A 124 11.08 4.79 13.54
C ALA A 124 12.34 3.91 13.60
N GLY A 125 13.36 4.30 12.84
CA GLY A 125 14.61 3.54 12.71
C GLY A 125 14.56 2.42 11.67
N THR A 126 13.39 2.12 11.08
CA THR A 126 13.27 1.12 10.01
C THR A 126 13.46 1.78 8.64
N ARG A 127 14.39 1.25 7.83
CA ARG A 127 14.55 1.61 6.42
C ARG A 127 13.78 0.61 5.55
N ALA A 128 12.80 1.10 4.80
CA ALA A 128 11.97 0.28 3.95
C ALA A 128 12.16 0.67 2.47
N GLN A 129 12.25 -0.31 1.59
CA GLN A 129 12.15 -0.11 0.15
C GLN A 129 10.82 -0.66 -0.34
N VAL A 130 10.13 0.10 -1.17
CA VAL A 130 8.92 -0.35 -1.88
C VAL A 130 9.21 -0.34 -3.37
N GLU A 131 9.35 -1.52 -3.95
CA GLU A 131 9.47 -1.71 -5.40
C GLU A 131 8.10 -1.99 -5.98
N PHE A 132 7.72 -1.25 -7.00
CA PHE A 132 6.41 -1.40 -7.62
C PHE A 132 6.37 -0.91 -9.06
N VAL A 133 5.37 -1.32 -9.82
CA VAL A 133 5.21 -1.19 -11.27
C VAL A 133 6.24 -2.03 -12.00
N SER A 134 7.51 -1.65 -12.00
CA SER A 134 8.66 -2.35 -12.61
C SER A 134 8.33 -2.97 -13.98
N ALA A 135 7.58 -2.21 -14.79
CA ALA A 135 7.10 -2.66 -16.09
C ALA A 135 8.25 -2.62 -17.12
N ASN A 136 8.27 -3.63 -18.01
CA ASN A 136 9.23 -3.65 -19.11
C ASN A 136 9.01 -2.44 -20.03
N PRO A 137 10.07 -1.70 -20.41
CA PRO A 137 9.97 -0.51 -21.26
C PRO A 137 9.76 -0.88 -22.75
N THR A 138 8.82 -1.77 -22.99
CA THR A 138 8.49 -2.28 -24.33
C THR A 138 7.12 -1.85 -24.81
N GLY A 139 6.44 -0.98 -24.06
CA GLY A 139 5.14 -0.40 -24.37
C GLY A 139 4.57 0.42 -23.24
N PRO A 140 3.44 1.11 -23.45
CA PRO A 140 2.80 1.96 -22.45
C PRO A 140 2.28 1.14 -21.25
N LEU A 141 2.08 1.83 -20.13
CA LEU A 141 1.48 1.22 -18.95
C LEU A 141 0.01 0.88 -19.20
N HIS A 142 -0.42 -0.32 -18.84
CA HIS A 142 -1.83 -0.71 -18.87
C HIS A 142 -2.48 -0.57 -17.49
N VAL A 143 -3.80 -0.67 -17.44
CA VAL A 143 -4.62 -0.54 -16.23
C VAL A 143 -4.14 -1.43 -15.06
N GLY A 144 -3.65 -2.63 -15.32
CA GLY A 144 -3.09 -3.52 -14.29
C GLY A 144 -1.83 -2.95 -13.64
N HIS A 145 -0.95 -2.27 -14.41
CA HIS A 145 0.18 -1.54 -13.84
C HIS A 145 -0.31 -0.36 -12.99
N GLY A 146 -1.40 0.32 -13.40
CA GLY A 146 -2.02 1.39 -12.63
C GLY A 146 -2.47 0.95 -11.23
N ARG A 147 -3.06 -0.24 -11.12
CA ARG A 147 -3.43 -0.80 -9.81
C ARG A 147 -2.19 -1.07 -8.94
N GLY A 148 -1.17 -1.72 -9.51
CA GLY A 148 0.10 -1.95 -8.81
C GLY A 148 0.76 -0.66 -8.36
N ALA A 149 0.71 0.38 -9.21
CA ALA A 149 1.21 1.71 -8.94
C ALA A 149 0.49 2.38 -7.75
N ALA A 150 -0.86 2.35 -7.75
CA ALA A 150 -1.65 2.89 -6.64
C ALA A 150 -1.39 2.15 -5.31
N VAL A 151 -1.29 0.82 -5.34
CA VAL A 151 -1.01 -0.01 -4.16
C VAL A 151 0.39 0.30 -3.61
N GLY A 152 1.43 0.31 -4.46
CA GLY A 152 2.81 0.56 -4.05
C GLY A 152 3.00 1.95 -3.46
N ASP A 153 2.46 2.98 -4.11
CA ASP A 153 2.56 4.36 -3.61
C ASP A 153 1.80 4.57 -2.29
N ALA A 154 0.58 4.02 -2.18
CA ALA A 154 -0.18 4.09 -0.93
C ALA A 154 0.54 3.37 0.22
N LEU A 155 1.18 2.22 -0.03
CA LEU A 155 2.02 1.52 0.96
C LEU A 155 3.22 2.36 1.37
N ALA A 156 3.92 2.98 0.43
CA ALA A 156 5.04 3.86 0.73
C ALA A 156 4.61 5.06 1.59
N ASN A 157 3.45 5.66 1.28
CA ASN A 157 2.87 6.76 2.07
C ASN A 157 2.50 6.30 3.49
N LEU A 158 1.87 5.13 3.64
CA LEU A 158 1.49 4.54 4.93
C LEU A 158 2.72 4.22 5.79
N LEU A 159 3.74 3.57 5.23
CA LEU A 159 4.99 3.28 5.93
C LEU A 159 5.70 4.57 6.38
N SER A 160 5.72 5.59 5.52
CA SER A 160 6.26 6.91 5.88
C SER A 160 5.43 7.57 6.98
N ALA A 161 4.11 7.40 6.99
CA ALA A 161 3.24 7.97 8.03
C ALA A 161 3.46 7.35 9.41
N VAL A 162 3.93 6.11 9.48
CA VAL A 162 4.27 5.44 10.74
C VAL A 162 5.75 5.60 11.14
N GLY A 163 6.52 6.41 10.39
CA GLY A 163 7.89 6.78 10.76
C GLY A 163 9.00 5.97 10.12
N CYS A 164 8.70 5.07 9.16
CA CYS A 164 9.74 4.41 8.38
C CYS A 164 10.43 5.40 7.42
N ALA A 165 11.74 5.21 7.21
CA ALA A 165 12.46 5.85 6.12
C ALA A 165 12.24 5.03 4.83
N VAL A 166 11.41 5.53 3.93
CA VAL A 166 10.94 4.79 2.74
C VAL A 166 11.62 5.28 1.48
N GLU A 167 12.07 4.33 0.66
CA GLU A 167 12.55 4.56 -0.71
C GLU A 167 11.63 3.86 -1.70
N ARG A 168 11.14 4.58 -2.72
CA ARG A 168 10.34 4.06 -3.83
C ARG A 168 11.26 3.72 -4.98
N GLU A 169 11.24 2.48 -5.44
CA GLU A 169 12.10 2.03 -6.53
C GLU A 169 11.28 1.45 -7.68
N PHE A 170 11.70 1.81 -8.90
CA PHE A 170 11.25 1.21 -10.14
C PHE A 170 12.41 0.41 -10.74
N TYR A 171 12.25 -0.90 -10.91
CA TYR A 171 13.22 -1.73 -11.61
C TYR A 171 13.00 -1.69 -13.12
N ILE A 172 14.02 -1.29 -13.86
CA ILE A 172 13.99 -1.19 -15.32
C ILE A 172 14.61 -2.44 -15.91
N ASN A 173 13.81 -3.26 -16.59
CA ASN A 173 14.30 -4.38 -17.39
C ASN A 173 14.72 -3.84 -18.77
N ASP A 174 15.90 -3.21 -18.83
CA ASP A 174 16.49 -2.58 -20.03
C ASP A 174 17.53 -3.47 -20.74
N ALA A 175 17.50 -4.78 -20.47
CA ALA A 175 18.37 -5.78 -21.06
C ALA A 175 17.59 -6.99 -21.62
N GLY A 176 18.25 -7.78 -22.47
CA GLY A 176 17.75 -9.07 -22.93
C GLY A 176 16.83 -9.05 -24.15
N THR A 177 16.20 -10.20 -24.40
CA THR A 177 15.48 -10.50 -25.64
C THR A 177 14.26 -9.62 -25.92
N GLN A 178 13.64 -9.05 -24.87
CA GLN A 178 12.47 -8.19 -25.06
C GLN A 178 12.83 -6.85 -25.69
N ILE A 179 13.98 -6.28 -25.32
CA ILE A 179 14.48 -5.05 -25.94
C ILE A 179 14.89 -5.29 -27.40
N GLU A 180 15.51 -6.43 -27.68
CA GLU A 180 15.81 -6.81 -29.06
C GLU A 180 14.52 -6.98 -29.89
N MET A 181 13.48 -7.61 -29.33
CA MET A 181 12.19 -7.78 -30.01
C MET A 181 11.50 -6.42 -30.27
N LEU A 182 11.60 -5.48 -29.32
CA LEU A 182 11.14 -4.10 -29.50
C LEU A 182 11.89 -3.44 -30.66
N ALA A 183 13.22 -3.55 -30.66
CA ALA A 183 14.06 -2.96 -31.73
C ALA A 183 13.70 -3.51 -33.11
N ARG A 184 13.51 -4.83 -33.24
CA ARG A 184 13.07 -5.48 -34.50
C ARG A 184 11.69 -5.00 -34.94
N SER A 185 10.74 -4.85 -34.01
CA SER A 185 9.40 -4.36 -34.30
C SER A 185 9.44 -2.90 -34.82
N VAL A 186 10.24 -2.06 -34.17
CA VAL A 186 10.44 -0.66 -34.58
C VAL A 186 11.15 -0.58 -35.93
N LEU A 187 12.19 -1.39 -36.17
CA LEU A 187 12.92 -1.43 -37.45
C LEU A 187 11.98 -1.82 -38.60
N ALA A 188 11.14 -2.84 -38.42
CA ALA A 188 10.18 -3.24 -39.45
C ALA A 188 9.19 -2.11 -39.79
N ARG A 189 8.64 -1.40 -38.79
CA ARG A 189 7.77 -0.23 -39.04
C ARG A 189 8.51 0.96 -39.66
N TYR A 190 9.76 1.17 -39.27
CA TYR A 190 10.62 2.18 -39.87
C TYR A 190 10.85 1.89 -41.36
N GLN A 191 11.21 0.66 -41.74
CA GLN A 191 11.39 0.24 -43.14
C GLN A 191 10.08 0.41 -43.92
N GLN A 192 8.93 -0.03 -43.38
CA GLN A 192 7.62 0.18 -43.98
C GLN A 192 7.31 1.67 -44.24
N SER A 193 7.75 2.58 -43.37
CA SER A 193 7.54 4.02 -43.55
C SER A 193 8.28 4.63 -44.75
N PHE A 194 9.26 3.90 -45.29
CA PHE A 194 9.98 4.26 -46.54
C PHE A 194 9.53 3.46 -47.76
N GLY A 195 8.44 2.66 -47.61
CA GLY A 195 7.92 1.83 -48.68
C GLY A 195 8.68 0.51 -48.90
N VAL A 196 9.56 0.14 -47.98
CA VAL A 196 10.25 -1.16 -48.00
C VAL A 196 9.32 -2.22 -47.43
N GLU A 197 9.19 -3.34 -48.12
CA GLU A 197 8.42 -4.48 -47.62
C GLU A 197 9.20 -5.16 -46.49
N ALA A 198 8.64 -5.09 -45.26
CA ALA A 198 9.20 -5.70 -44.07
C ALA A 198 8.09 -6.31 -43.21
N ALA A 199 8.25 -7.57 -42.82
CA ALA A 199 7.32 -8.25 -41.92
C ALA A 199 7.67 -7.93 -40.47
N LEU A 200 6.64 -7.80 -39.62
CA LEU A 200 6.88 -7.75 -38.18
C LEU A 200 7.41 -9.10 -37.67
N PRO A 201 8.34 -9.11 -36.71
CA PRO A 201 8.86 -10.38 -36.18
C PRO A 201 7.75 -11.19 -35.50
N GLU A 202 7.87 -12.51 -35.57
CA GLU A 202 6.98 -13.39 -34.81
C GLU A 202 7.10 -13.13 -33.30
N GLY A 203 5.97 -12.92 -32.62
CA GLY A 203 5.94 -12.53 -31.22
C GLY A 203 6.33 -11.06 -30.97
N GLY A 204 6.48 -10.25 -32.02
CA GLY A 204 6.79 -8.84 -31.94
C GLY A 204 5.63 -7.98 -31.44
N TYR A 205 5.91 -6.69 -31.28
CA TYR A 205 4.94 -5.70 -30.80
C TYR A 205 4.21 -5.05 -31.99
N HIS A 206 2.87 -4.97 -31.90
CA HIS A 206 2.01 -4.53 -33.00
C HIS A 206 1.30 -3.19 -32.76
N GLY A 207 1.29 -2.69 -31.52
CA GLY A 207 0.55 -1.47 -31.13
C GLY A 207 0.93 -0.23 -31.95
N GLU A 208 0.05 0.76 -31.96
CA GLU A 208 0.26 2.03 -32.68
C GLU A 208 1.52 2.77 -32.20
N TYR A 209 1.84 2.66 -30.91
CA TYR A 209 3.08 3.23 -30.34
C TYR A 209 4.36 2.77 -31.04
N ILE A 210 4.37 1.56 -31.65
CA ILE A 210 5.53 1.09 -32.46
C ILE A 210 5.66 1.92 -33.74
N ARG A 211 4.55 2.34 -34.36
CA ARG A 211 4.58 3.24 -35.52
C ARG A 211 5.06 4.63 -35.13
N GLU A 212 4.63 5.11 -33.96
CA GLU A 212 5.09 6.40 -33.42
C GLU A 212 6.58 6.38 -33.14
N LEU A 213 7.12 5.31 -32.52
CA LEU A 213 8.55 5.12 -32.31
C LEU A 213 9.31 5.09 -33.64
N ALA A 214 8.79 4.39 -34.64
CA ALA A 214 9.40 4.33 -35.98
C ALA A 214 9.38 5.70 -36.69
N ALA A 215 8.29 6.47 -36.54
CA ALA A 215 8.20 7.83 -37.09
C ALA A 215 9.25 8.78 -36.46
N ARG A 216 9.38 8.74 -35.12
CA ARG A 216 10.42 9.50 -34.40
C ARG A 216 11.83 9.04 -34.76
N LEU A 217 12.05 7.73 -34.97
CA LEU A 217 13.32 7.20 -35.44
C LEU A 217 13.67 7.75 -36.84
N ARG A 218 12.68 7.76 -37.74
CA ARG A 218 12.82 8.35 -39.09
C ARG A 218 13.14 9.85 -39.03
N GLU A 219 12.45 10.59 -38.17
CA GLU A 219 12.71 12.04 -38.00
C GLU A 219 14.14 12.31 -37.52
N GLY A 220 14.63 11.52 -36.53
CA GLY A 220 15.96 11.75 -35.94
C GLY A 220 17.13 11.21 -36.76
N TYR A 221 16.93 10.15 -37.56
CA TYR A 221 18.02 9.43 -38.21
C TYR A 221 17.88 9.36 -39.74
N GLY A 222 16.79 9.88 -40.36
CA GLY A 222 16.55 9.82 -41.81
C GLY A 222 16.52 8.38 -42.33
N GLU A 223 17.30 8.09 -43.36
CA GLU A 223 17.39 6.77 -44.04
C GLU A 223 18.50 5.87 -43.47
N LYS A 224 19.16 6.25 -42.38
CA LYS A 224 20.37 5.60 -41.85
C LYS A 224 20.24 4.09 -41.70
N PHE A 225 19.14 3.63 -41.15
CA PHE A 225 18.94 2.20 -40.82
C PHE A 225 18.35 1.36 -41.98
N LEU A 226 18.16 1.96 -43.18
CA LEU A 226 17.81 1.19 -44.38
C LEU A 226 19.04 0.46 -44.97
N ALA A 227 20.23 1.03 -44.81
CA ALA A 227 21.47 0.52 -45.38
C ALA A 227 22.35 -0.23 -44.36
N LEU A 228 22.13 -0.06 -43.07
CA LEU A 228 22.92 -0.72 -42.04
C LEU A 228 22.47 -2.16 -41.76
N PRO A 229 23.43 -3.09 -41.53
CA PRO A 229 23.08 -4.46 -41.07
C PRO A 229 22.26 -4.44 -39.77
N GLU A 230 21.36 -5.40 -39.62
CA GLU A 230 20.57 -5.53 -38.38
C GLU A 230 21.42 -5.56 -37.12
N GLN A 231 22.53 -6.29 -37.13
CA GLN A 231 23.45 -6.41 -35.98
C GLN A 231 23.98 -5.07 -35.49
N GLU A 232 24.13 -4.08 -36.39
CA GLU A 232 24.58 -2.72 -36.06
C GLU A 232 23.40 -1.80 -35.72
N SER A 233 22.24 -2.04 -36.33
CA SER A 233 21.03 -1.23 -36.19
C SER A 233 20.29 -1.50 -34.90
N LEU A 234 20.08 -2.78 -34.53
CA LEU A 234 19.23 -3.19 -33.42
C LEU A 234 19.66 -2.64 -32.07
N PRO A 235 20.97 -2.61 -31.68
CA PRO A 235 21.36 -2.01 -30.40
C PRO A 235 21.00 -0.53 -30.30
N VAL A 236 21.21 0.24 -31.38
CA VAL A 236 20.91 1.67 -31.41
C VAL A 236 19.41 1.94 -31.37
N ILE A 237 18.64 1.18 -32.15
CA ILE A 237 17.17 1.27 -32.17
C ILE A 237 16.58 0.84 -30.83
N GLY A 238 17.11 -0.21 -30.22
CA GLY A 238 16.69 -0.70 -28.92
C GLY A 238 16.89 0.34 -27.82
N GLU A 239 18.07 0.94 -27.75
CA GLU A 239 18.37 2.01 -26.79
C GLU A 239 17.47 3.24 -27.02
N PHE A 240 17.28 3.64 -28.27
CA PHE A 240 16.40 4.75 -28.66
C PHE A 240 14.95 4.49 -28.22
N ALA A 241 14.39 3.31 -28.57
CA ALA A 241 13.02 2.95 -28.26
C ALA A 241 12.80 2.82 -26.76
N THR A 242 13.70 2.14 -26.04
CA THR A 242 13.64 1.97 -24.59
C THR A 242 13.65 3.32 -23.88
N ARG A 243 14.51 4.25 -24.28
CA ARG A 243 14.56 5.58 -23.70
C ARG A 243 13.24 6.33 -23.86
N LEU A 244 12.64 6.32 -25.06
CA LEU A 244 11.35 6.97 -25.30
C LEU A 244 10.21 6.33 -24.51
N MET A 245 10.16 5.00 -24.41
CA MET A 245 9.17 4.31 -23.60
C MET A 245 9.32 4.62 -22.12
N LEU A 246 10.55 4.73 -21.60
CA LEU A 246 10.78 5.14 -20.21
C LEU A 246 10.35 6.58 -19.94
N GLU A 247 10.59 7.49 -20.90
CA GLU A 247 10.11 8.89 -20.80
C GLU A 247 8.58 8.93 -20.73
N GLU A 248 7.88 8.13 -21.53
CA GLU A 248 6.42 8.00 -21.51
C GLU A 248 5.92 7.40 -20.18
N ILE A 249 6.51 6.29 -19.74
CA ILE A 249 6.19 5.64 -18.45
C ILE A 249 6.34 6.64 -17.30
N LYS A 250 7.43 7.39 -17.26
CA LYS A 250 7.66 8.43 -16.24
C LYS A 250 6.57 9.50 -16.27
N SER A 251 6.24 9.99 -17.47
CA SER A 251 5.19 11.00 -17.66
C SER A 251 3.82 10.48 -17.18
N ASP A 252 3.47 9.25 -17.50
CA ASP A 252 2.20 8.64 -17.07
C ASP A 252 2.12 8.48 -15.56
N LEU A 253 3.22 8.04 -14.93
CA LEU A 253 3.29 7.90 -13.47
C LEU A 253 3.26 9.26 -12.76
N GLU A 254 3.90 10.30 -13.30
CA GLU A 254 3.81 11.66 -12.76
C GLU A 254 2.37 12.21 -12.88
N ARG A 255 1.69 11.99 -14.00
CA ARG A 255 0.27 12.34 -14.16
C ARG A 255 -0.62 11.56 -13.20
N PHE A 256 -0.25 10.34 -12.88
CA PHE A 256 -0.91 9.53 -11.86
C PHE A 256 -0.56 9.93 -10.43
N GLY A 257 0.28 10.96 -10.24
CA GLY A 257 0.69 11.49 -8.94
C GLY A 257 1.75 10.66 -8.23
N ILE A 258 2.52 9.85 -8.96
CA ILE A 258 3.55 8.95 -8.42
C ILE A 258 4.94 9.41 -8.83
N ARG A 259 5.86 9.41 -7.86
CA ARG A 259 7.28 9.69 -8.07
C ARG A 259 8.12 8.61 -7.42
N PHE A 260 9.16 8.19 -8.12
CA PHE A 260 10.15 7.25 -7.64
C PHE A 260 11.40 7.96 -7.19
N ASP A 261 12.00 7.47 -6.12
CA ASP A 261 13.28 7.96 -5.60
C ASP A 261 14.44 7.32 -6.37
N SER A 262 14.25 6.07 -6.84
CA SER A 262 15.26 5.30 -7.58
C SER A 262 14.64 4.68 -8.84
N TRP A 263 15.38 4.79 -9.95
CA TRP A 263 15.14 4.11 -11.23
C TRP A 263 16.30 3.15 -11.47
N PHE A 264 16.13 1.90 -11.08
CA PHE A 264 17.20 0.91 -11.04
C PHE A 264 17.31 0.17 -12.37
N SER A 265 18.47 0.23 -13.06
CA SER A 265 18.71 -0.42 -14.35
C SER A 265 19.26 -1.83 -14.16
N GLU A 266 18.60 -2.83 -14.76
CA GLU A 266 19.11 -4.20 -14.84
C GLU A 266 20.44 -4.26 -15.60
N LYS A 267 20.54 -3.54 -16.72
CA LYS A 267 21.77 -3.49 -17.52
C LYS A 267 22.94 -2.98 -16.69
N ALA A 268 22.76 -1.89 -15.94
CA ALA A 268 23.81 -1.36 -15.08
C ALA A 268 24.24 -2.34 -13.99
N LEU A 269 23.28 -3.10 -13.41
CA LEU A 269 23.57 -4.17 -12.46
C LEU A 269 24.41 -5.28 -13.11
N LEU A 270 23.98 -5.77 -14.26
CA LEU A 270 24.68 -6.85 -14.97
C LEU A 270 26.08 -6.43 -15.40
N ASP A 271 26.26 -5.20 -15.88
CA ASP A 271 27.58 -4.65 -16.24
C ASP A 271 28.51 -4.57 -15.02
N ARG A 272 28.01 -4.14 -13.86
CA ARG A 272 28.76 -4.10 -12.58
C ARG A 272 29.29 -5.48 -12.18
N TRP A 273 28.51 -6.53 -12.39
CA TRP A 273 28.87 -7.90 -12.02
C TRP A 273 29.59 -8.67 -13.15
N GLY A 274 29.82 -8.04 -14.32
CA GLY A 274 30.56 -8.63 -15.43
C GLY A 274 29.78 -9.72 -16.18
N VAL A 275 28.44 -9.65 -16.17
CA VAL A 275 27.56 -10.52 -16.97
C VAL A 275 27.64 -10.07 -18.44
N PRO A 276 27.79 -10.97 -19.44
CA PRO A 276 27.45 -12.40 -19.40
C PRO A 276 28.63 -13.40 -19.32
N GLU A 277 29.85 -12.98 -19.00
CA GLU A 277 31.01 -13.86 -19.08
C GLU A 277 31.00 -14.94 -17.96
N ARG A 278 30.76 -16.22 -18.31
CA ARG A 278 30.78 -17.34 -17.36
C ARG A 278 32.04 -17.36 -16.48
N ALA A 279 33.19 -17.12 -17.07
CA ALA A 279 34.48 -17.13 -16.35
C ALA A 279 34.53 -16.11 -15.20
N ARG A 280 33.80 -15.00 -15.32
CA ARG A 280 33.67 -13.97 -14.28
C ARG A 280 32.53 -14.28 -13.30
N LEU A 281 31.42 -14.84 -13.78
CA LEU A 281 30.24 -15.10 -12.98
C LEU A 281 30.40 -16.24 -11.96
N VAL A 282 31.07 -17.33 -12.32
CA VAL A 282 31.24 -18.49 -11.40
C VAL A 282 31.97 -18.10 -10.11
N PRO A 283 33.09 -17.35 -10.12
CA PRO A 283 33.69 -16.84 -8.90
C PRO A 283 32.76 -15.95 -8.08
N VAL A 284 32.04 -15.04 -8.71
CA VAL A 284 31.09 -14.14 -8.04
C VAL A 284 29.98 -14.93 -7.34
N VAL A 285 29.37 -15.88 -8.03
CA VAL A 285 28.31 -16.73 -7.46
C VAL A 285 28.82 -17.56 -6.28
N ARG A 286 30.05 -18.07 -6.36
CA ARG A 286 30.71 -18.81 -5.25
C ARG A 286 31.02 -17.88 -4.06
N GLU A 287 31.44 -16.66 -4.30
CA GLU A 287 31.64 -15.67 -3.25
C GLU A 287 30.33 -15.31 -2.55
N LEU A 288 29.25 -15.09 -3.30
CA LEU A 288 27.93 -14.69 -2.78
C LEU A 288 27.26 -15.79 -1.95
N PHE A 289 27.35 -17.04 -2.41
CA PHE A 289 26.55 -18.14 -1.85
C PHE A 289 27.38 -19.21 -1.14
N GLY A 290 28.71 -19.15 -1.21
CA GLY A 290 29.62 -20.07 -0.53
C GLY A 290 29.36 -21.53 -0.88
N THR A 291 29.13 -22.37 0.14
CA THR A 291 28.88 -23.82 -0.01
C THR A 291 27.47 -24.17 -0.50
N HIS A 292 26.61 -23.18 -0.66
CA HIS A 292 25.24 -23.37 -1.15
C HIS A 292 25.16 -23.50 -2.67
N VAL A 293 26.29 -23.34 -3.37
CA VAL A 293 26.40 -23.49 -4.82
C VAL A 293 27.09 -24.80 -5.17
N TYR A 294 26.65 -25.48 -6.22
CA TYR A 294 27.27 -26.65 -6.79
C TYR A 294 27.20 -26.65 -8.31
N GLU A 295 28.03 -27.45 -8.95
CA GLU A 295 28.01 -27.67 -10.39
C GLU A 295 27.47 -29.08 -10.71
N GLU A 296 26.55 -29.19 -11.64
CA GLU A 296 26.01 -30.45 -12.15
C GLU A 296 25.66 -30.28 -13.62
N ASP A 297 26.04 -31.26 -14.45
CA ASP A 297 25.82 -31.28 -15.91
C ASP A 297 26.26 -29.98 -16.63
N GLY A 298 27.35 -29.38 -16.16
CA GLY A 298 27.91 -28.14 -16.69
C GLY A 298 27.15 -26.86 -16.30
N ALA A 299 26.07 -26.95 -15.56
CA ALA A 299 25.33 -25.82 -15.02
C ALA A 299 25.72 -25.52 -13.56
N VAL A 300 25.55 -24.28 -13.13
CA VAL A 300 25.77 -23.84 -11.75
C VAL A 300 24.42 -23.67 -11.06
N TRP A 301 24.25 -24.38 -9.95
CA TRP A 301 23.00 -24.47 -9.19
C TRP A 301 23.12 -23.84 -7.81
N LEU A 302 22.03 -23.24 -7.32
CA LEU A 302 21.86 -22.81 -5.93
C LEU A 302 20.93 -23.79 -5.19
N ARG A 303 21.32 -24.24 -3.99
CA ARG A 303 20.55 -25.13 -3.11
C ARG A 303 19.37 -24.38 -2.46
N THR A 304 18.44 -23.86 -3.26
CA THR A 304 17.27 -23.13 -2.79
C THR A 304 16.33 -23.99 -1.96
N SER A 305 16.29 -25.31 -2.21
CA SER A 305 15.53 -26.27 -1.40
C SER A 305 15.91 -26.26 0.08
N SER A 306 17.20 -26.02 0.41
CA SER A 306 17.69 -25.90 1.79
C SER A 306 17.14 -24.66 2.52
N PHE A 307 16.54 -23.71 1.79
CA PHE A 307 16.02 -22.45 2.32
C PHE A 307 14.49 -22.31 2.17
N GLY A 308 13.81 -23.38 1.70
CA GLY A 308 12.36 -23.45 1.66
C GLY A 308 11.73 -23.28 0.27
N ASP A 309 12.51 -23.38 -0.81
CA ASP A 309 11.99 -23.57 -2.17
C ASP A 309 11.63 -25.05 -2.41
N ASP A 310 10.85 -25.34 -3.44
CA ASP A 310 10.42 -26.70 -3.80
C ASP A 310 11.56 -27.55 -4.41
N LYS A 311 12.58 -26.90 -5.01
CA LYS A 311 13.74 -27.53 -5.64
C LYS A 311 14.91 -26.56 -5.78
N ASP A 312 16.09 -27.08 -6.07
CA ASP A 312 17.27 -26.26 -6.39
C ASP A 312 17.12 -25.56 -7.74
N ARG A 313 17.79 -24.43 -7.91
CA ARG A 313 17.65 -23.58 -9.09
C ARG A 313 18.96 -23.29 -9.79
N VAL A 314 18.90 -23.29 -11.12
CA VAL A 314 20.04 -22.95 -11.97
C VAL A 314 20.28 -21.44 -11.90
N LEU A 315 21.51 -21.05 -11.60
CA LEU A 315 22.00 -19.67 -11.68
C LEU A 315 22.66 -19.41 -13.03
N ILE A 316 23.51 -20.34 -13.51
CA ILE A 316 24.22 -20.26 -14.79
C ILE A 316 23.97 -21.56 -15.54
N ARG A 317 23.48 -21.47 -16.78
CA ARG A 317 23.21 -22.63 -17.64
C ARG A 317 24.49 -23.31 -18.09
N ALA A 318 24.38 -24.55 -18.57
CA ALA A 318 25.50 -25.27 -19.16
C ALA A 318 26.11 -24.52 -20.38
N THR A 319 25.30 -23.75 -21.12
CA THR A 319 25.75 -22.85 -22.20
C THR A 319 26.68 -21.72 -21.71
N GLY A 320 26.71 -21.45 -20.40
CA GLY A 320 27.44 -20.33 -19.80
C GLY A 320 26.58 -19.08 -19.57
N GLU A 321 25.36 -19.05 -20.06
CA GLU A 321 24.46 -17.92 -19.92
C GLU A 321 23.85 -17.85 -18.51
N PRO A 322 23.71 -16.67 -17.92
CA PRO A 322 22.98 -16.48 -16.66
C PRO A 322 21.48 -16.74 -16.85
N THR A 323 20.82 -17.12 -15.79
CA THR A 323 19.35 -17.16 -15.74
C THR A 323 18.81 -15.85 -15.18
N TYR A 324 17.55 -15.54 -15.44
CA TYR A 324 16.85 -14.43 -14.78
C TYR A 324 16.93 -14.52 -13.25
N PHE A 325 16.94 -15.73 -12.73
CA PHE A 325 17.06 -15.94 -11.28
C PHE A 325 18.40 -15.43 -10.71
N LEU A 326 19.49 -15.50 -11.48
CA LEU A 326 20.75 -14.90 -11.05
C LEU A 326 20.63 -13.37 -11.00
N SER A 327 20.01 -12.74 -11.98
CA SER A 327 19.75 -11.28 -11.96
C SER A 327 18.96 -10.88 -10.72
N ASP A 328 17.91 -11.64 -10.36
CA ASP A 328 17.13 -11.41 -9.14
C ASP A 328 17.95 -11.57 -7.88
N CYS A 329 18.84 -12.57 -7.83
CA CYS A 329 19.74 -12.75 -6.70
C CYS A 329 20.71 -11.57 -6.54
N LEU A 330 21.30 -11.09 -7.64
CA LEU A 330 22.20 -9.94 -7.64
C LEU A 330 21.48 -8.64 -7.24
N TYR A 331 20.27 -8.47 -7.70
CA TYR A 331 19.45 -7.31 -7.34
C TYR A 331 19.06 -7.31 -5.87
N HIS A 332 18.61 -8.42 -5.32
CA HIS A 332 18.28 -8.49 -3.90
C HIS A 332 19.54 -8.40 -3.01
N ARG A 333 20.69 -8.85 -3.51
CA ARG A 333 21.98 -8.58 -2.84
C ARG A 333 22.25 -7.09 -2.77
N ASP A 334 22.08 -6.36 -3.87
CA ASP A 334 22.23 -4.90 -3.92
C ASP A 334 21.29 -4.20 -2.92
N LYS A 335 20.00 -4.61 -2.87
CA LYS A 335 19.04 -4.08 -1.89
C LYS A 335 19.53 -4.29 -0.44
N LEU A 336 20.03 -5.47 -0.11
CA LEU A 336 20.56 -5.78 1.23
C LEU A 336 21.82 -4.94 1.54
N GLU A 337 22.72 -4.76 0.57
CA GLU A 337 23.95 -3.95 0.74
C GLU A 337 23.63 -2.46 0.94
N ARG A 338 22.54 -1.95 0.35
CA ARG A 338 22.05 -0.59 0.60
C ARG A 338 21.47 -0.43 2.02
N GLY A 339 21.32 -1.52 2.78
CA GLY A 339 20.97 -1.52 4.20
C GLY A 339 19.48 -1.26 4.46
N PHE A 340 18.58 -1.81 3.64
CA PHE A 340 17.15 -1.83 3.93
C PHE A 340 16.81 -2.97 4.92
N ASP A 341 15.99 -2.64 5.92
CA ASP A 341 15.48 -3.61 6.91
C ASP A 341 14.25 -4.34 6.39
N ARG A 342 13.50 -3.70 5.49
CA ARG A 342 12.25 -4.19 4.89
C ARG A 342 12.27 -3.96 3.39
N LEU A 343 12.10 -5.05 2.65
CA LEU A 343 11.92 -5.05 1.20
C LEU A 343 10.46 -5.39 0.91
N ILE A 344 9.74 -4.50 0.25
CA ILE A 344 8.34 -4.70 -0.11
C ILE A 344 8.25 -4.66 -1.64
N ASP A 345 8.05 -5.82 -2.26
CA ASP A 345 7.92 -5.96 -3.70
C ASP A 345 6.45 -6.15 -4.07
N VAL A 346 5.93 -5.28 -4.95
CA VAL A 346 4.54 -5.35 -5.44
C VAL A 346 4.52 -6.02 -6.80
N TRP A 347 4.05 -7.27 -6.83
CA TRP A 347 4.08 -8.11 -8.02
C TRP A 347 2.68 -8.42 -8.56
N GLY A 348 2.58 -8.62 -9.88
CA GLY A 348 1.41 -9.22 -10.50
C GLY A 348 1.17 -10.67 -10.03
N ALA A 349 -0.06 -11.11 -10.06
CA ALA A 349 -0.46 -12.45 -9.59
C ALA A 349 0.17 -13.59 -10.38
N ASP A 350 0.59 -13.34 -11.62
CA ASP A 350 1.32 -14.26 -12.49
C ASP A 350 2.70 -14.65 -11.93
N HIS A 351 3.29 -13.82 -11.05
CA HIS A 351 4.55 -14.08 -10.38
C HIS A 351 4.42 -14.79 -9.02
N HIS A 352 3.21 -15.16 -8.56
CA HIS A 352 2.99 -15.76 -7.24
C HIS A 352 3.87 -17.00 -6.98
N GLY A 353 4.03 -17.88 -7.96
CA GLY A 353 4.86 -19.10 -7.85
C GLY A 353 6.37 -18.82 -7.72
N TYR A 354 6.79 -17.57 -7.92
CA TYR A 354 8.20 -17.17 -7.85
C TYR A 354 8.63 -16.73 -6.42
N ILE A 355 7.66 -16.41 -5.56
CA ILE A 355 7.90 -15.87 -4.21
C ILE A 355 8.80 -16.79 -3.34
N PRO A 356 8.55 -18.11 -3.21
CA PRO A 356 9.39 -18.98 -2.39
C PRO A 356 10.85 -18.98 -2.85
N ARG A 357 11.08 -18.92 -4.17
CA ARG A 357 12.40 -18.91 -4.80
C ARG A 357 13.22 -17.69 -4.42
N VAL A 358 12.65 -16.49 -4.51
CA VAL A 358 13.35 -15.25 -4.15
C VAL A 358 13.58 -15.16 -2.64
N LYS A 359 12.60 -15.59 -1.82
CA LYS A 359 12.81 -15.69 -0.36
C LYS A 359 13.93 -16.65 0.00
N ALA A 360 14.06 -17.77 -0.70
CA ALA A 360 15.17 -18.71 -0.52
C ALA A 360 16.52 -18.08 -0.91
N ALA A 361 16.57 -17.34 -2.02
CA ALA A 361 17.77 -16.61 -2.45
C ALA A 361 18.24 -15.59 -1.41
N ILE A 362 17.33 -14.78 -0.85
CA ILE A 362 17.65 -13.80 0.20
C ILE A 362 18.25 -14.48 1.44
N LYS A 363 17.66 -15.60 1.89
CA LYS A 363 18.22 -16.39 3.00
C LYS A 363 19.60 -16.95 2.67
N ALA A 364 19.80 -17.46 1.45
CA ALA A 364 21.08 -17.97 0.99
C ALA A 364 22.16 -16.87 0.92
N LEU A 365 21.76 -15.61 0.65
CA LEU A 365 22.60 -14.41 0.71
C LEU A 365 22.91 -13.95 2.16
N GLY A 366 22.40 -14.64 3.18
CA GLY A 366 22.55 -14.26 4.59
C GLY A 366 21.60 -13.15 5.05
N GLY A 367 20.61 -12.77 4.24
CA GLY A 367 19.60 -11.80 4.61
C GLY A 367 18.61 -12.33 5.66
N PRO A 368 17.95 -11.45 6.43
CA PRO A 368 16.93 -11.84 7.39
C PRO A 368 15.80 -12.63 6.72
N ALA A 369 15.29 -13.66 7.40
CA ALA A 369 14.26 -14.56 6.85
C ALA A 369 12.95 -13.85 6.46
N ASN A 370 12.66 -12.71 7.09
CA ASN A 370 11.48 -11.89 6.89
C ASN A 370 11.79 -10.50 6.31
N ALA A 371 12.97 -10.33 5.69
CA ALA A 371 13.33 -9.07 5.04
C ALA A 371 12.40 -8.75 3.88
N LEU A 372 12.02 -9.76 3.06
CA LEU A 372 11.16 -9.59 1.90
C LEU A 372 9.70 -9.91 2.22
N HIS A 373 8.83 -8.94 1.95
CA HIS A 373 7.39 -9.11 1.86
C HIS A 373 6.93 -8.85 0.41
N VAL A 374 6.23 -9.81 -0.19
CA VAL A 374 5.68 -9.65 -1.54
C VAL A 374 4.19 -9.38 -1.44
N VAL A 375 3.77 -8.24 -1.97
CA VAL A 375 2.36 -7.86 -2.11
C VAL A 375 1.89 -8.26 -3.50
N VAL A 376 1.00 -9.25 -3.55
CA VAL A 376 0.45 -9.73 -4.83
C VAL A 376 -0.72 -8.86 -5.24
N VAL A 377 -0.71 -8.38 -6.50
CA VAL A 377 -1.79 -7.60 -7.08
C VAL A 377 -2.50 -8.42 -8.15
N GLN A 378 -3.78 -8.69 -7.92
CA GLN A 378 -4.64 -9.43 -8.84
C GLN A 378 -5.08 -8.59 -10.05
N MET A 379 -5.55 -9.29 -11.07
CA MET A 379 -6.01 -8.71 -12.34
C MET A 379 -7.10 -7.66 -12.14
N VAL A 380 -7.10 -6.69 -13.03
CA VAL A 380 -8.16 -5.69 -13.18
C VAL A 380 -8.94 -6.00 -14.43
N THR A 381 -10.25 -6.15 -14.31
CA THR A 381 -11.17 -6.21 -15.44
C THR A 381 -11.80 -4.84 -15.65
N VAL A 382 -11.56 -4.23 -16.79
CA VAL A 382 -12.22 -2.96 -17.13
C VAL A 382 -13.60 -3.29 -17.68
N LEU A 383 -14.63 -2.64 -17.11
CA LEU A 383 -16.02 -2.74 -17.57
C LEU A 383 -16.44 -1.43 -18.24
N GLN A 384 -17.14 -1.54 -19.36
CA GLN A 384 -17.81 -0.44 -20.05
C GLN A 384 -19.23 -0.85 -20.42
N GLY A 385 -20.23 -0.09 -19.93
CA GLY A 385 -21.63 -0.48 -20.11
C GLY A 385 -21.98 -1.85 -19.48
N GLY A 386 -21.29 -2.25 -18.42
CA GLY A 386 -21.46 -3.54 -17.73
C GLY A 386 -20.81 -4.75 -18.42
N ALA A 387 -20.12 -4.55 -19.55
CA ALA A 387 -19.42 -5.60 -20.27
C ALA A 387 -17.89 -5.45 -20.17
N PRO A 388 -17.12 -6.55 -20.03
CA PRO A 388 -15.66 -6.49 -20.04
C PRO A 388 -15.10 -5.94 -21.36
N VAL A 389 -14.17 -4.99 -21.27
CA VAL A 389 -13.40 -4.51 -22.42
C VAL A 389 -12.31 -5.54 -22.73
N PRO A 390 -12.23 -6.05 -23.97
CA PRO A 390 -11.19 -7.00 -24.34
C PRO A 390 -9.79 -6.41 -24.16
N MET A 391 -8.87 -7.17 -23.59
CA MET A 391 -7.49 -6.76 -23.39
C MET A 391 -6.53 -7.83 -23.91
N SER A 392 -5.67 -7.49 -24.88
CA SER A 392 -4.64 -8.37 -25.40
C SER A 392 -3.38 -7.59 -25.74
N LYS A 393 -2.28 -7.81 -24.99
CA LYS A 393 -0.97 -7.21 -25.30
C LYS A 393 -0.43 -7.57 -26.69
N ARG A 394 -0.75 -8.78 -27.19
CA ARG A 394 -0.26 -9.27 -28.50
C ARG A 394 -0.95 -8.61 -29.68
N SER A 395 -2.25 -8.32 -29.58
CA SER A 395 -2.99 -7.58 -30.61
C SER A 395 -2.79 -6.07 -30.53
N GLY A 396 -2.19 -5.56 -29.45
CA GLY A 396 -2.07 -4.12 -29.17
C GLY A 396 -3.37 -3.50 -28.65
N GLU A 397 -4.36 -4.31 -28.31
CA GLU A 397 -5.65 -3.88 -27.78
C GLU A 397 -5.63 -4.05 -26.24
N PHE A 398 -5.28 -3.02 -25.53
CA PHE A 398 -5.38 -2.95 -24.06
C PHE A 398 -5.65 -1.52 -23.63
N VAL A 399 -6.40 -1.38 -22.55
CA VAL A 399 -6.68 -0.07 -21.96
C VAL A 399 -5.42 0.40 -21.22
N THR A 400 -4.87 1.52 -21.69
CA THR A 400 -3.70 2.14 -21.07
C THR A 400 -4.05 2.86 -19.77
N LEU A 401 -3.07 3.03 -18.89
CA LEU A 401 -3.22 3.87 -17.70
C LEU A 401 -3.53 5.32 -18.08
N ALA A 402 -2.89 5.82 -19.13
CA ALA A 402 -3.12 7.16 -19.66
C ALA A 402 -4.58 7.39 -20.07
N GLU A 403 -5.18 6.43 -20.80
CA GLU A 403 -6.61 6.49 -21.19
C GLU A 403 -7.52 6.48 -19.97
N VAL A 404 -7.27 5.61 -18.98
CA VAL A 404 -8.05 5.60 -17.73
C VAL A 404 -7.97 6.94 -17.02
N ILE A 405 -6.76 7.50 -16.85
CA ILE A 405 -6.58 8.81 -16.20
C ILE A 405 -7.31 9.93 -16.97
N GLN A 406 -7.25 9.90 -18.29
CA GLN A 406 -7.94 10.89 -19.13
C GLN A 406 -9.46 10.78 -19.01
N GLU A 407 -9.97 9.55 -18.85
CA GLU A 407 -11.41 9.27 -18.88
C GLU A 407 -12.10 9.50 -17.52
N VAL A 408 -11.47 9.07 -16.42
CA VAL A 408 -12.08 9.11 -15.08
C VAL A 408 -11.35 10.05 -14.10
N GLY A 409 -10.17 10.52 -14.45
CA GLY A 409 -9.29 11.32 -13.59
C GLY A 409 -8.46 10.48 -12.61
N THR A 410 -7.37 11.09 -12.13
CA THR A 410 -6.40 10.43 -11.23
C THR A 410 -7.04 9.99 -9.91
N ASP A 411 -7.83 10.85 -9.28
CA ASP A 411 -8.43 10.59 -7.96
C ASP A 411 -9.36 9.38 -7.99
N ALA A 412 -10.24 9.29 -8.99
CA ALA A 412 -11.17 8.17 -9.13
C ALA A 412 -10.43 6.87 -9.43
N ALA A 413 -9.45 6.90 -10.33
CA ALA A 413 -8.66 5.72 -10.65
C ALA A 413 -7.91 5.21 -9.41
N ARG A 414 -7.17 6.08 -8.70
CA ARG A 414 -6.42 5.71 -7.49
C ARG A 414 -7.30 5.14 -6.40
N PHE A 415 -8.40 5.84 -6.09
CA PHE A 415 -9.31 5.41 -5.02
C PHE A 415 -9.94 4.05 -5.33
N ILE A 416 -10.47 3.86 -6.54
CA ILE A 416 -11.14 2.60 -6.93
C ILE A 416 -10.14 1.44 -6.93
N PHE A 417 -8.90 1.61 -7.43
CA PHE A 417 -7.86 0.58 -7.38
C PHE A 417 -7.56 0.11 -5.95
N LEU A 418 -7.77 0.96 -4.96
CA LEU A 418 -7.50 0.68 -3.55
C LEU A 418 -8.74 0.23 -2.75
N THR A 419 -9.94 0.15 -3.34
CA THR A 419 -11.16 -0.25 -2.60
C THR A 419 -11.19 -1.73 -2.21
N ARG A 420 -10.44 -2.57 -2.93
CA ARG A 420 -10.37 -4.01 -2.70
C ARG A 420 -8.98 -4.42 -2.24
N ARG A 421 -8.90 -5.54 -1.51
CA ARG A 421 -7.61 -6.18 -1.19
C ARG A 421 -6.80 -6.38 -2.48
N SER A 422 -5.50 -6.18 -2.40
CA SER A 422 -4.60 -6.32 -3.56
C SER A 422 -4.65 -7.74 -4.16
N ASP A 423 -4.79 -8.76 -3.32
CA ASP A 423 -4.86 -10.18 -3.66
C ASP A 423 -6.24 -10.64 -4.20
N SER A 424 -7.20 -9.74 -4.31
CA SER A 424 -8.54 -10.02 -4.86
C SER A 424 -8.71 -9.37 -6.25
N PRO A 425 -9.40 -10.03 -7.20
CA PRO A 425 -9.74 -9.42 -8.48
C PRO A 425 -10.53 -8.12 -8.31
N LEU A 426 -10.35 -7.20 -9.24
CA LEU A 426 -11.04 -5.90 -9.25
C LEU A 426 -11.74 -5.68 -10.59
N ASP A 427 -13.04 -5.46 -10.54
CA ASP A 427 -13.80 -4.94 -11.65
C ASP A 427 -13.77 -3.40 -11.58
N PHE A 428 -13.21 -2.79 -12.62
CA PHE A 428 -13.10 -1.33 -12.75
C PHE A 428 -14.14 -0.85 -13.75
N ASP A 429 -15.27 -0.38 -13.23
CA ASP A 429 -16.38 0.12 -14.05
C ASP A 429 -16.16 1.59 -14.40
N LEU A 430 -15.96 1.87 -15.70
CA LEU A 430 -15.71 3.22 -16.21
C LEU A 430 -16.89 4.15 -15.99
N GLU A 431 -18.13 3.65 -16.10
CA GLU A 431 -19.31 4.49 -15.92
C GLU A 431 -19.49 4.91 -14.45
N VAL A 432 -19.28 3.97 -13.53
CA VAL A 432 -19.27 4.28 -12.09
C VAL A 432 -18.14 5.25 -11.74
N ALA A 433 -16.95 5.03 -12.30
CA ALA A 433 -15.79 5.88 -12.05
C ALA A 433 -15.96 7.33 -12.55
N LYS A 434 -16.70 7.54 -13.64
CA LYS A 434 -17.04 8.88 -14.19
C LYS A 434 -18.18 9.57 -13.45
N ALA A 435 -19.05 8.80 -12.79
CA ALA A 435 -20.26 9.33 -12.21
C ALA A 435 -19.98 10.36 -11.11
N GLN A 436 -20.54 11.55 -11.24
CA GLN A 436 -20.58 12.56 -10.17
C GLN A 436 -21.79 12.32 -9.26
N SER A 437 -21.86 11.13 -8.70
CA SER A 437 -22.96 10.66 -7.87
C SER A 437 -22.47 9.89 -6.65
N MET A 438 -23.37 9.61 -5.72
CA MET A 438 -23.07 8.85 -4.50
C MET A 438 -22.72 7.37 -4.76
N GLU A 439 -22.87 6.88 -5.98
CA GLU A 439 -22.46 5.54 -6.40
C GLU A 439 -20.95 5.45 -6.64
N ASN A 440 -20.32 6.57 -7.00
CA ASN A 440 -18.89 6.67 -7.14
C ASN A 440 -18.23 6.80 -5.75
N PRO A 441 -17.44 5.83 -5.29
CA PRO A 441 -16.93 5.82 -3.93
C PRO A 441 -15.97 6.99 -3.63
N VAL A 442 -15.21 7.48 -4.60
CA VAL A 442 -14.34 8.64 -4.38
C VAL A 442 -15.18 9.92 -4.29
N TYR A 443 -16.16 10.08 -5.18
CA TYR A 443 -17.07 11.23 -5.14
C TYR A 443 -17.79 11.32 -3.80
N TYR A 444 -18.27 10.18 -3.28
CA TYR A 444 -18.94 10.09 -2.00
C TYR A 444 -18.09 10.65 -0.84
N VAL A 445 -16.82 10.29 -0.79
CA VAL A 445 -15.89 10.74 0.25
C VAL A 445 -15.46 12.19 0.02
N GLN A 446 -15.13 12.57 -1.21
CA GLN A 446 -14.72 13.93 -1.54
C GLN A 446 -15.88 14.93 -1.32
N TYR A 447 -17.10 14.53 -1.63
CA TYR A 447 -18.29 15.33 -1.35
C TYR A 447 -18.49 15.56 0.15
N ALA A 448 -18.21 14.56 1.00
CA ALA A 448 -18.21 14.74 2.44
C ALA A 448 -17.24 15.85 2.87
N HIS A 449 -16.00 15.85 2.39
CA HIS A 449 -15.01 16.89 2.67
C HIS A 449 -15.44 18.28 2.15
N ALA A 450 -15.90 18.37 0.91
CA ALA A 450 -16.35 19.63 0.31
C ALA A 450 -17.57 20.23 1.04
N ARG A 451 -18.49 19.37 1.49
CA ARG A 451 -19.68 19.77 2.28
C ARG A 451 -19.27 20.38 3.62
N LEU A 452 -18.33 19.74 4.35
CA LEU A 452 -17.81 20.29 5.60
C LEU A 452 -17.08 21.61 5.40
N SER A 453 -16.29 21.71 4.32
CA SER A 453 -15.61 22.95 3.96
C SER A 453 -16.62 24.09 3.67
N SER A 454 -17.77 23.76 3.09
CA SER A 454 -18.84 24.74 2.89
C SER A 454 -19.48 25.19 4.19
N VAL A 455 -19.74 24.27 5.13
CA VAL A 455 -20.25 24.60 6.47
C VAL A 455 -19.33 25.57 7.21
N LEU A 456 -18.01 25.32 7.16
CA LEU A 456 -17.03 26.19 7.83
C LEU A 456 -17.00 27.60 7.19
N ARG A 457 -17.11 27.70 5.87
CA ARG A 457 -17.23 28.99 5.18
C ARG A 457 -18.51 29.76 5.55
N GLU A 458 -19.63 29.05 5.70
CA GLU A 458 -20.90 29.67 6.13
C GLU A 458 -20.81 30.12 7.60
N ALA A 459 -20.15 29.36 8.48
CA ALA A 459 -19.90 29.78 9.86
C ALA A 459 -19.06 31.07 9.91
N GLU A 460 -18.01 31.16 9.09
CA GLU A 460 -17.17 32.35 9.01
C GLU A 460 -17.95 33.57 8.54
N LYS A 461 -18.80 33.43 7.52
CA LYS A 461 -19.71 34.51 7.06
C LYS A 461 -20.71 34.95 8.14
N ALA A 462 -21.14 34.02 9.00
CA ALA A 462 -22.00 34.29 10.14
C ALA A 462 -21.26 34.88 11.36
N GLY A 463 -19.95 35.16 11.23
CA GLY A 463 -19.12 35.73 12.30
C GLY A 463 -18.58 34.70 13.31
N VAL A 464 -18.71 33.41 13.02
CA VAL A 464 -18.16 32.32 13.86
C VAL A 464 -16.92 31.73 13.18
N ALA A 465 -15.79 32.40 13.33
CA ALA A 465 -14.52 31.96 12.74
C ALA A 465 -13.79 30.95 13.61
N GLY A 466 -12.98 30.07 12.97
CA GLY A 466 -12.04 29.17 13.64
C GLY A 466 -10.75 29.86 14.15
N PRO A 467 -9.82 29.12 14.72
CA PRO A 467 -9.89 27.70 15.04
C PRO A 467 -10.88 27.42 16.17
N TYR A 468 -11.55 26.30 16.15
CA TYR A 468 -12.60 25.93 17.13
C TYR A 468 -12.03 25.10 18.31
N LEU A 469 -10.77 25.32 18.68
CA LEU A 469 -10.08 24.62 19.77
C LEU A 469 -10.73 24.81 21.14
N ASP A 470 -11.39 25.95 21.35
CA ASP A 470 -12.11 26.32 22.56
C ASP A 470 -13.59 25.89 22.54
N GLY A 471 -14.01 25.13 21.53
CA GLY A 471 -15.36 24.62 21.45
C GLY A 471 -15.69 23.73 22.65
N PRO A 472 -16.86 23.91 23.31
CA PRO A 472 -17.26 23.12 24.46
C PRO A 472 -17.69 21.71 24.03
N VAL A 473 -16.70 20.87 23.65
CA VAL A 473 -16.91 19.52 23.09
C VAL A 473 -17.74 18.59 23.98
N THR A 474 -17.85 18.92 25.28
CA THR A 474 -18.72 18.21 26.23
C THR A 474 -20.20 18.28 25.86
N LEU A 475 -20.61 19.23 25.00
CA LEU A 475 -21.96 19.33 24.45
C LEU A 475 -22.25 18.35 23.30
N LEU A 476 -21.25 17.62 22.80
CA LEU A 476 -21.41 16.59 21.77
C LEU A 476 -21.91 15.27 22.41
N GLU A 477 -23.19 15.18 22.69
CA GLU A 477 -23.79 14.09 23.47
C GLU A 477 -24.69 13.18 22.64
N GLN A 478 -25.05 13.57 21.40
CA GLN A 478 -25.93 12.76 20.56
C GLN A 478 -25.25 11.43 20.21
N PRO A 479 -26.00 10.32 20.10
CA PRO A 479 -25.43 9.01 19.75
C PRO A 479 -24.58 9.04 18.47
N GLU A 480 -25.03 9.79 17.46
CA GLU A 480 -24.34 9.94 16.18
C GLU A 480 -23.07 10.78 16.32
N GLU A 481 -23.06 11.79 17.20
CA GLU A 481 -21.86 12.56 17.53
C GLU A 481 -20.82 11.66 18.19
N VAL A 482 -21.24 10.85 19.17
CA VAL A 482 -20.36 9.88 19.84
C VAL A 482 -19.85 8.80 18.86
N ALA A 483 -20.67 8.33 17.93
CA ALA A 483 -20.24 7.38 16.89
C ALA A 483 -19.13 7.99 16.02
N LEU A 484 -19.30 9.21 15.55
CA LEU A 484 -18.28 9.94 14.80
C LEU A 484 -16.99 10.12 15.62
N LEU A 485 -17.08 10.49 16.90
CA LEU A 485 -15.93 10.63 17.78
C LEU A 485 -15.14 9.32 17.90
N LYS A 486 -15.83 8.18 18.02
CA LYS A 486 -15.21 6.85 18.04
C LYS A 486 -14.49 6.54 16.73
N GLN A 487 -15.12 6.80 15.58
CA GLN A 487 -14.48 6.62 14.27
C GLN A 487 -13.22 7.49 14.14
N LEU A 488 -13.27 8.74 14.55
CA LEU A 488 -12.10 9.64 14.53
C LEU A 488 -10.96 9.13 15.40
N ALA A 489 -11.25 8.58 16.59
CA ALA A 489 -10.25 8.03 17.50
C ALA A 489 -9.56 6.76 16.96
N LEU A 490 -10.25 5.99 16.10
CA LEU A 490 -9.70 4.77 15.49
C LEU A 490 -8.76 5.06 14.31
N TYR A 491 -8.82 6.25 13.71
CA TYR A 491 -8.04 6.57 12.50
C TYR A 491 -6.53 6.26 12.62
N PRO A 492 -5.82 6.64 13.70
CA PRO A 492 -4.40 6.32 13.84
C PRO A 492 -4.10 4.82 13.82
N GLU A 493 -4.95 4.01 14.44
CA GLU A 493 -4.81 2.54 14.44
C GLU A 493 -5.08 1.94 13.04
N VAL A 494 -6.01 2.53 12.29
CA VAL A 494 -6.26 2.12 10.90
C VAL A 494 -5.02 2.37 10.05
N VAL A 495 -4.36 3.53 10.21
CA VAL A 495 -3.12 3.87 9.50
C VAL A 495 -1.99 2.90 9.87
N GLU A 496 -1.75 2.68 11.16
CA GLU A 496 -0.70 1.75 11.63
C GLU A 496 -0.96 0.32 11.15
N THR A 497 -2.19 -0.16 11.29
CA THR A 497 -2.56 -1.51 10.83
C THR A 497 -2.36 -1.63 9.32
N ALA A 498 -2.87 -0.67 8.53
CA ALA A 498 -2.71 -0.69 7.07
C ALA A 498 -1.24 -0.69 6.65
N ALA A 499 -0.37 0.04 7.37
CA ALA A 499 1.06 0.08 7.10
C ALA A 499 1.75 -1.25 7.39
N PHE A 500 1.55 -1.84 8.58
CA PHE A 500 2.29 -3.01 9.02
C PHE A 500 1.71 -4.35 8.52
N THR A 501 0.44 -4.37 8.12
CA THR A 501 -0.15 -5.53 7.42
C THR A 501 -0.02 -5.43 5.90
N TYR A 502 0.50 -4.31 5.38
CA TYR A 502 0.59 -4.02 3.94
C TYR A 502 -0.78 -4.06 3.24
N GLU A 503 -1.81 -3.54 3.88
CA GLU A 503 -3.20 -3.57 3.43
C GLU A 503 -3.78 -2.16 3.23
N PRO A 504 -3.40 -1.42 2.18
CA PRO A 504 -3.84 -0.03 1.95
C PRO A 504 -5.35 0.10 1.75
N HIS A 505 -6.06 -0.95 1.35
CA HIS A 505 -7.52 -0.97 1.17
C HIS A 505 -8.32 -0.69 2.46
N ARG A 506 -7.68 -0.76 3.63
CA ARG A 506 -8.30 -0.39 4.91
C ARG A 506 -8.68 1.09 4.97
N LEU A 507 -7.90 1.96 4.32
CA LEU A 507 -8.20 3.40 4.30
C LEU A 507 -9.45 3.76 3.50
N PRO A 508 -9.65 3.33 2.24
CA PRO A 508 -10.91 3.53 1.53
C PRO A 508 -12.12 3.00 2.29
N THR A 509 -12.02 1.83 2.92
CA THR A 509 -13.09 1.26 3.75
C THR A 509 -13.41 2.17 4.94
N TYR A 510 -12.39 2.64 5.64
CA TYR A 510 -12.54 3.58 6.75
C TYR A 510 -13.17 4.91 6.30
N LEU A 511 -12.69 5.49 5.19
CA LEU A 511 -13.20 6.74 4.64
C LEU A 511 -14.67 6.66 4.24
N GLN A 512 -15.08 5.55 3.61
CA GLN A 512 -16.48 5.33 3.24
C GLN A 512 -17.38 5.20 4.47
N THR A 513 -16.91 4.51 5.51
CA THR A 513 -17.63 4.39 6.78
C THR A 513 -17.79 5.75 7.45
N LEU A 514 -16.70 6.51 7.58
CA LEU A 514 -16.74 7.86 8.18
C LEU A 514 -17.66 8.81 7.38
N ALA A 515 -17.58 8.77 6.05
CA ALA A 515 -18.45 9.59 5.19
C ALA A 515 -19.93 9.21 5.34
N LYS A 516 -20.25 7.90 5.45
CA LYS A 516 -21.62 7.41 5.65
C LYS A 516 -22.20 7.91 6.98
N GLU A 517 -21.45 7.78 8.07
CA GLU A 517 -21.87 8.26 9.39
C GLU A 517 -22.05 9.78 9.41
N LEU A 518 -21.12 10.51 8.77
CA LEU A 518 -21.22 11.95 8.62
C LEU A 518 -22.48 12.37 7.85
N HIS A 519 -22.79 11.73 6.72
CA HIS A 519 -23.98 12.08 5.94
C HIS A 519 -25.26 11.79 6.72
N SER A 520 -25.31 10.70 7.49
CA SER A 520 -26.42 10.40 8.39
C SER A 520 -26.60 11.48 9.46
N TYR A 521 -25.51 11.85 10.14
CA TYR A 521 -25.50 12.90 11.15
C TYR A 521 -25.96 14.25 10.59
N TYR A 522 -25.41 14.66 9.45
CA TYR A 522 -25.74 15.94 8.82
C TYR A 522 -27.20 16.08 8.39
N ASN A 523 -27.83 14.97 8.04
CA ASN A 523 -29.26 14.97 7.67
C ASN A 523 -30.18 15.12 8.89
N GLN A 524 -29.71 14.77 10.09
CA GLN A 524 -30.51 14.79 11.32
C GLN A 524 -30.27 16.06 12.14
N TYR A 525 -29.05 16.60 12.14
CA TYR A 525 -28.65 17.67 13.03
C TYR A 525 -28.15 18.90 12.28
N ARG A 526 -28.61 20.07 12.69
CA ARG A 526 -28.08 21.35 12.20
C ARG A 526 -26.78 21.68 12.92
N ILE A 527 -25.75 22.04 12.18
CA ILE A 527 -24.44 22.43 12.75
C ILE A 527 -24.54 23.81 13.35
N LEU A 528 -25.07 24.78 12.58
CA LEU A 528 -25.32 26.14 13.07
C LEU A 528 -26.73 26.19 13.64
N THR A 529 -26.85 26.46 14.94
CA THR A 529 -28.12 26.56 15.70
C THR A 529 -28.21 27.92 16.37
N GLN A 530 -29.33 28.20 17.06
CA GLN A 530 -29.44 29.38 17.90
C GLN A 530 -28.59 29.29 19.19
N ASP A 531 -28.24 28.09 19.62
CA ASP A 531 -27.31 27.83 20.72
C ASP A 531 -25.87 28.01 20.22
N GLY A 532 -25.26 29.14 20.53
CA GLY A 532 -23.89 29.47 20.13
C GLY A 532 -22.84 28.48 20.64
N PRO A 533 -22.83 28.11 21.92
CA PRO A 533 -21.97 27.07 22.46
C PRO A 533 -22.06 25.72 21.74
N LEU A 534 -23.29 25.22 21.52
CA LEU A 534 -23.49 23.96 20.79
C LEU A 534 -23.03 24.06 19.32
N SER A 535 -23.33 25.18 18.66
CA SER A 535 -22.84 25.43 17.30
C SER A 535 -21.31 25.39 17.24
N ARG A 536 -20.64 25.99 18.21
CA ARG A 536 -19.17 26.01 18.30
C ARG A 536 -18.59 24.61 18.57
N ALA A 537 -19.22 23.79 19.41
CA ALA A 537 -18.86 22.39 19.63
C ALA A 537 -19.00 21.56 18.34
N ARG A 538 -20.12 21.72 17.61
CA ARG A 538 -20.35 21.03 16.33
C ARG A 538 -19.42 21.49 15.22
N LEU A 539 -19.04 22.76 15.18
CA LEU A 539 -18.03 23.27 14.25
C LEU A 539 -16.64 22.68 14.55
N ALA A 540 -16.30 22.47 15.81
CA ALA A 540 -15.08 21.76 16.21
C ALA A 540 -15.08 20.32 15.70
N LEU A 541 -16.18 19.58 15.88
CA LEU A 541 -16.35 18.22 15.35
C LEU A 541 -16.24 18.20 13.81
N VAL A 542 -16.95 19.10 13.12
CA VAL A 542 -16.90 19.25 11.65
C VAL A 542 -15.48 19.49 11.17
N SER A 543 -14.74 20.38 11.85
CA SER A 543 -13.35 20.69 11.52
C SER A 543 -12.42 19.47 11.73
N ALA A 544 -12.64 18.72 12.81
CA ALA A 544 -11.90 17.48 13.09
C ALA A 544 -12.16 16.40 12.02
N ILE A 545 -13.42 16.16 11.64
CA ILE A 545 -13.77 15.21 10.58
C ILE A 545 -13.14 15.62 9.25
N ARG A 546 -13.23 16.90 8.88
CA ARG A 546 -12.61 17.43 7.65
C ARG A 546 -11.09 17.15 7.63
N THR A 547 -10.42 17.39 8.75
CA THR A 547 -8.97 17.13 8.89
C THR A 547 -8.65 15.65 8.67
N VAL A 548 -9.39 14.74 9.29
CA VAL A 548 -9.15 13.30 9.15
C VAL A 548 -9.43 12.82 7.73
N LEU A 549 -10.52 13.29 7.09
CA LEU A 549 -10.81 12.97 5.68
C LEU A 549 -9.65 13.42 4.77
N ALA A 550 -9.15 14.65 4.94
CA ALA A 550 -8.04 15.17 4.15
C ALA A 550 -6.75 14.37 4.38
N ASN A 551 -6.41 14.06 5.64
CA ASN A 551 -5.23 13.28 5.99
C ASN A 551 -5.28 11.87 5.37
N ALA A 552 -6.42 11.18 5.46
CA ALA A 552 -6.58 9.83 4.92
C ALA A 552 -6.57 9.81 3.38
N LEU A 553 -7.24 10.76 2.73
CA LEU A 553 -7.19 10.92 1.26
C LEU A 553 -5.76 11.18 0.78
N SER A 554 -5.01 12.03 1.48
CA SER A 554 -3.61 12.32 1.15
C SER A 554 -2.72 11.07 1.19
N LEU A 555 -2.92 10.15 2.15
CA LEU A 555 -2.17 8.88 2.20
C LEU A 555 -2.47 7.97 0.99
N LEU A 556 -3.65 8.10 0.39
CA LEU A 556 -4.02 7.39 -0.85
C LEU A 556 -3.53 8.12 -2.11
N GLY A 557 -2.96 9.32 -1.97
CA GLY A 557 -2.61 10.19 -3.09
C GLY A 557 -3.85 10.70 -3.84
N VAL A 558 -4.95 10.95 -3.12
CA VAL A 558 -6.23 11.46 -3.60
C VAL A 558 -6.47 12.84 -3.03
N ALA A 559 -6.96 13.76 -3.84
CA ALA A 559 -7.23 15.12 -3.41
C ALA A 559 -8.43 15.20 -2.45
N ALA A 560 -8.40 16.20 -1.57
CA ALA A 560 -9.50 16.58 -0.69
C ALA A 560 -10.06 17.95 -1.12
N PRO A 561 -10.96 18.02 -2.14
CA PRO A 561 -11.45 19.28 -2.68
C PRO A 561 -12.34 20.00 -1.66
N GLU A 562 -12.20 21.32 -1.60
CA GLU A 562 -13.06 22.16 -0.75
C GLU A 562 -14.38 22.56 -1.42
N ARG A 563 -14.49 22.32 -2.72
CA ARG A 563 -15.68 22.60 -3.55
C ARG A 563 -15.85 21.50 -4.59
N MET A 564 -17.06 21.09 -4.78
CA MET A 564 -17.50 20.16 -5.83
C MET A 564 -18.81 20.65 -6.44
#